data_5f4bf6f52ec095adf21ab5c50e2869a8
#
_entry.id   5f4bf6f52ec095adf21ab5c50e2869a8
#
_cell.length_a   1.000
_cell.length_b   1.000
_cell.length_c   1.000
_cell.angle_alpha   90.00
_cell.angle_beta   90.00
_cell.angle_gamma   90.00
#
_symmetry.space_group_name_H-M   'P 1'
#
loop_
_entity.id
_entity.type
_entity.pdbx_description
1 polymer ?
#
loop_
_entity_poly.entity_id
_entity_poly.type
_entity_poly.pdbx_seq_one_letter_code
_entity_poly.pdbx_strand_id
1 'polypeptide(L)'
;VGGPGIVPRGGRQVVTALPARGEVWWCELPEAGRRPVVVLSRDAAIPRLRRALIGPCTTRIRGIPTEVRLEPGDDPVPRVSAVNLDAVESVAIATLVERLGRLGDERMHQICEAIEVAVGCRP
;
A
#
# COMPACT_ATOMS: atom_id res chain seq x y z
N VAL A 1 24.47 -8.74 -12.28
CA VAL A 1 24.31 -8.62 -12.13
C VAL A 1 24.06 -8.69 -11.69
N GLY A 2 23.76 -8.71 -11.53
CA GLY A 2 23.42 -8.66 -11.24
C GLY A 2 23.10 -8.63 -10.52
N GLY A 3 22.91 -8.46 -10.17
CA GLY A 3 22.49 -8.31 -9.71
C GLY A 3 21.87 -8.22 -9.23
N PRO A 4 21.57 -7.93 -8.82
CA PRO A 4 20.79 -7.94 -8.71
C PRO A 4 20.34 -7.70 -9.10
N GLY A 5 20.12 -7.64 -9.54
CA GLY A 5 19.80 -7.55 -10.19
C GLY A 5 19.85 -7.36 -10.99
N ILE A 6 19.84 -7.16 -11.60
CA ILE A 6 19.87 -7.02 -12.41
C ILE A 6 19.92 -7.09 -13.33
N VAL A 7 19.78 -7.07 -14.16
CA VAL A 7 19.74 -7.22 -15.11
C VAL A 7 19.58 -7.32 -16.07
N PRO A 8 19.41 -7.28 -16.79
CA PRO A 8 19.07 -7.46 -17.80
C PRO A 8 19.16 -7.57 -18.83
N ARG A 9 19.03 -7.60 -19.53
CA ARG A 9 18.84 -7.75 -20.28
C ARG A 9 18.38 -8.15 -21.07
N GLY A 10 18.21 -8.35 -21.69
CA GLY A 10 17.59 -8.48 -22.13
C GLY A 10 16.85 -8.68 -22.05
N GLY A 11 16.91 -9.14 -22.31
CA GLY A 11 15.89 -9.20 -21.93
C GLY A 11 15.87 -8.45 -21.05
N ARG A 12 15.69 -8.17 -21.40
CA ARG A 12 15.59 -7.47 -20.47
C ARG A 12 14.97 -7.95 -19.33
N GLN A 13 15.56 -8.15 -18.45
CA GLN A 13 14.93 -8.54 -17.31
C GLN A 13 14.41 -7.36 -16.57
N VAL A 14 13.22 -7.42 -16.12
CA VAL A 14 12.67 -6.39 -15.28
C VAL A 14 12.91 -6.77 -13.85
N VAL A 15 13.68 -5.96 -13.17
CA VAL A 15 13.85 -6.13 -11.74
C VAL A 15 12.90 -5.17 -11.06
N THR A 16 11.90 -5.71 -10.40
CA THR A 16 10.94 -4.90 -9.70
C THR A 16 11.41 -4.71 -8.28
N ALA A 17 11.52 -3.47 -7.84
CA ALA A 17 11.85 -3.19 -6.46
C ALA A 17 10.74 -3.69 -5.57
N LEU A 18 11.11 -4.15 -4.38
CA LEU A 18 10.12 -4.56 -3.40
C LEU A 18 9.30 -3.35 -2.97
N PRO A 19 8.03 -3.55 -2.64
CA PRO A 19 7.24 -2.47 -2.07
C PRO A 19 7.83 -2.03 -0.75
N ALA A 20 7.61 -0.77 -0.41
CA ALA A 20 8.11 -0.18 0.83
C ALA A 20 6.96 0.47 1.59
N ARG A 21 7.12 0.57 2.90
CA ARG A 21 6.14 1.19 3.78
C ARG A 21 5.77 2.57 3.29
N GLY A 22 4.49 2.86 3.24
CA GLY A 22 3.95 4.16 2.84
C GLY A 22 3.74 4.31 1.35
N GLU A 23 4.16 3.33 0.56
CA GLU A 23 3.90 3.39 -0.87
C GLU A 23 2.48 3.00 -1.19
N VAL A 24 1.96 3.57 -2.27
CA VAL A 24 0.65 3.24 -2.81
C VAL A 24 0.88 2.43 -4.07
N TRP A 25 0.24 1.29 -4.16
CA TRP A 25 0.38 0.37 -5.29
C TRP A 25 -0.98 -0.06 -5.79
N TRP A 26 -1.07 -0.33 -7.09
CA TRP A 26 -2.20 -1.09 -7.62
C TRP A 26 -2.05 -2.52 -7.15
N CYS A 27 -3.12 -3.06 -6.56
CA CYS A 27 -3.16 -4.43 -6.07
C CYS A 27 -4.23 -5.18 -6.83
N GLU A 28 -3.87 -6.36 -7.39
CA GLU A 28 -4.82 -7.20 -8.11
C GLU A 28 -5.07 -8.47 -7.33
N LEU A 29 -6.30 -8.64 -6.89
CA LEU A 29 -6.73 -9.83 -6.18
C LEU A 29 -7.78 -10.55 -7.01
N PRO A 30 -7.75 -11.90 -7.06
CA PRO A 30 -8.65 -12.64 -7.94
C PRO A 30 -10.12 -12.30 -7.77
N GLU A 31 -10.57 -12.07 -6.53
CA GLU A 31 -11.98 -11.84 -6.26
C GLU A 31 -12.34 -10.38 -6.10
N ALA A 32 -11.37 -9.57 -5.72
CA ALA A 32 -11.64 -8.17 -5.42
C ALA A 32 -11.30 -7.24 -6.57
N GLY A 33 -10.64 -7.76 -7.63
CA GLY A 33 -10.23 -6.95 -8.75
C GLY A 33 -9.04 -6.07 -8.41
N ARG A 34 -8.94 -4.96 -9.11
CA ARG A 34 -7.77 -4.08 -9.02
C ARG A 34 -8.14 -2.81 -8.27
N ARG A 35 -7.35 -2.46 -7.26
CA ARG A 35 -7.57 -1.24 -6.50
C ARG A 35 -6.26 -0.73 -5.91
N PRO A 36 -6.17 0.57 -5.61
CA PRO A 36 -5.00 1.09 -4.91
C PRO A 36 -5.00 0.62 -3.46
N VAL A 37 -3.81 0.35 -2.95
CA VAL A 37 -3.62 -0.01 -1.54
C VAL A 37 -2.40 0.72 -1.00
N VAL A 38 -2.38 0.95 0.31
CA VAL A 38 -1.23 1.56 0.99
C VAL A 38 -0.47 0.45 1.69
N VAL A 39 0.84 0.41 1.50
CA VAL A 39 1.71 -0.57 2.15
C VAL A 39 1.96 -0.13 3.58
N LEU A 40 1.59 -0.96 4.53
CA LEU A 40 1.68 -0.66 5.95
C LEU A 40 2.83 -1.37 6.65
N SER A 41 3.29 -2.49 6.09
CA SER A 41 4.36 -3.27 6.69
C SER A 41 5.63 -2.46 6.85
N ARG A 42 6.37 -2.73 7.92
CA ARG A 42 7.71 -2.17 8.03
C ARG A 42 8.59 -2.81 6.97
N ASP A 43 9.54 -2.04 6.44
CA ASP A 43 10.34 -2.45 5.29
C ASP A 43 11.11 -3.74 5.54
N ALA A 44 11.58 -3.95 6.77
CA ALA A 44 12.38 -5.14 7.08
C ALA A 44 11.57 -6.43 7.00
N ALA A 45 10.26 -6.36 7.16
CA ALA A 45 9.41 -7.56 7.16
C ALA A 45 9.08 -8.05 5.75
N ILE A 46 9.00 -7.14 4.79
CA ILE A 46 8.51 -7.46 3.46
C ILE A 46 9.34 -8.53 2.75
N PRO A 47 10.67 -8.40 2.65
CA PRO A 47 11.45 -9.42 1.94
C PRO A 47 11.46 -10.76 2.66
N ARG A 48 11.36 -10.73 3.99
CA ARG A 48 11.39 -11.97 4.75
C ARG A 48 10.10 -12.76 4.64
N LEU A 49 8.97 -12.05 4.68
CA LEU A 49 7.66 -12.69 4.65
C LEU A 49 7.14 -12.89 3.24
N ARG A 50 7.68 -12.17 2.25
CA ARG A 50 7.19 -12.16 0.88
C ARG A 50 5.72 -11.77 0.82
N ARG A 51 5.27 -11.04 1.82
CA ARG A 51 3.91 -10.54 1.95
C ARG A 51 3.97 -9.12 2.49
N ALA A 52 2.91 -8.37 2.25
CA ALA A 52 2.79 -7.01 2.77
C ALA A 52 1.43 -6.84 3.42
N LEU A 53 1.42 -6.19 4.57
CA LEU A 53 0.19 -5.75 5.20
C LEU A 53 -0.23 -4.48 4.49
N ILE A 54 -1.48 -4.43 4.03
CA ILE A 54 -1.96 -3.29 3.25
C ILE A 54 -3.28 -2.77 3.79
N GLY A 55 -3.54 -1.47 3.52
CA GLY A 55 -4.84 -0.86 3.73
C GLY A 55 -5.43 -0.52 2.38
N PRO A 56 -6.61 -1.06 2.05
CA PRO A 56 -7.21 -0.78 0.74
C PRO A 56 -7.80 0.62 0.68
N CYS A 57 -7.72 1.23 -0.49
CA CYS A 57 -8.35 2.51 -0.74
C CYS A 57 -9.72 2.28 -1.35
N THR A 58 -10.70 3.05 -0.89
CA THR A 58 -12.07 2.96 -1.38
C THR A 58 -12.56 4.33 -1.79
N THR A 59 -13.33 4.39 -2.88
CA THR A 59 -13.97 5.64 -3.28
C THR A 59 -15.29 5.85 -2.51
N ARG A 60 -15.74 4.83 -1.78
CA ARG A 60 -16.92 4.94 -0.94
C ARG A 60 -16.49 5.43 0.44
N ILE A 61 -16.41 6.73 0.61
CA ILE A 61 -15.88 7.36 1.82
C ILE A 61 -16.99 7.52 2.83
N ARG A 62 -16.79 7.03 4.06
CA ARG A 62 -17.79 7.10 5.13
C ARG A 62 -17.48 8.18 6.14
N GLY A 63 -16.25 8.69 6.17
CA GLY A 63 -15.87 9.77 7.08
C GLY A 63 -15.78 9.33 8.53
N ILE A 64 -15.30 8.13 8.78
CA ILE A 64 -15.19 7.58 10.14
C ILE A 64 -13.71 7.57 10.57
N PRO A 65 -13.44 7.48 11.90
CA PRO A 65 -12.06 7.61 12.41
C PRO A 65 -11.08 6.56 11.89
N THR A 66 -11.57 5.43 11.38
CA THR A 66 -10.70 4.38 10.83
C THR A 66 -10.41 4.57 9.36
N GLU A 67 -10.81 5.71 8.78
CA GLU A 67 -10.51 6.04 7.39
C GLU A 67 -9.60 7.26 7.33
N VAL A 68 -8.69 7.26 6.35
CA VAL A 68 -7.84 8.42 6.07
C VAL A 68 -8.09 8.85 4.62
N ARG A 69 -8.57 10.08 4.45
CA ARG A 69 -8.90 10.61 3.13
C ARG A 69 -7.64 10.97 2.37
N LEU A 70 -7.61 10.61 1.09
CA LEU A 70 -6.51 10.92 0.18
C LEU A 70 -7.05 11.71 -1.01
N GLU A 71 -6.27 12.69 -1.47
CA GLU A 71 -6.67 13.60 -2.55
C GLU A 71 -5.69 13.49 -3.71
N PRO A 72 -6.16 13.30 -4.95
CA PRO A 72 -5.28 13.33 -6.12
C PRO A 72 -4.53 14.66 -6.18
N GLY A 73 -3.28 14.62 -6.59
CA GLY A 73 -2.45 15.80 -6.63
C GLY A 73 -1.62 15.96 -5.38
N ASP A 74 -2.22 15.78 -4.21
CA ASP A 74 -1.48 15.76 -2.94
C ASP A 74 -0.97 14.37 -2.64
N ASP A 75 -1.74 13.37 -3.00
CA ASP A 75 -1.44 11.97 -2.71
C ASP A 75 -1.42 11.17 -4.01
N PRO A 76 -0.64 10.08 -4.07
CA PRO A 76 -0.51 9.31 -5.32
C PRO A 76 -1.68 8.35 -5.51
N VAL A 77 -2.87 8.91 -5.63
CA VAL A 77 -4.09 8.14 -5.91
C VAL A 77 -4.77 8.74 -7.13
N PRO A 78 -5.45 7.90 -7.93
CA PRO A 78 -6.10 8.41 -9.15
C PRO A 78 -7.40 9.14 -8.87
N ARG A 79 -8.02 8.94 -7.71
CA ARG A 79 -9.30 9.53 -7.35
C ARG A 79 -9.33 9.89 -5.88
N VAL A 80 -10.22 10.81 -5.52
CA VAL A 80 -10.51 11.06 -4.11
C VAL A 80 -10.98 9.72 -3.50
N SER A 81 -10.32 9.32 -2.42
CA SER A 81 -10.58 8.02 -1.82
C SER A 81 -10.22 8.07 -0.34
N ALA A 82 -10.46 6.98 0.35
CA ALA A 82 -10.04 6.85 1.74
C ALA A 82 -9.36 5.50 1.93
N VAL A 83 -8.29 5.49 2.71
CA VAL A 83 -7.69 4.23 3.15
C VAL A 83 -8.58 3.68 4.25
N ASN A 84 -9.02 2.44 4.08
CA ASN A 84 -9.92 1.80 5.05
C ASN A 84 -9.10 0.93 5.99
N LEU A 85 -8.83 1.42 7.20
CA LEU A 85 -7.98 0.71 8.15
C LEU A 85 -8.73 -0.38 8.92
N ASP A 86 -10.05 -0.47 8.75
CA ASP A 86 -10.81 -1.62 9.25
C ASP A 86 -10.67 -2.84 8.35
N ALA A 87 -10.16 -2.65 7.12
CA ALA A 87 -10.04 -3.73 6.14
C ALA A 87 -8.59 -4.09 5.85
N VAL A 88 -7.70 -3.86 6.79
CA VAL A 88 -6.28 -4.19 6.66
C VAL A 88 -6.14 -5.70 6.46
N GLU A 89 -5.28 -6.08 5.50
CA GLU A 89 -5.06 -7.50 5.24
C GLU A 89 -3.65 -7.74 4.73
N SER A 90 -3.20 -8.98 4.84
CA SER A 90 -1.90 -9.40 4.32
C SER A 90 -2.08 -9.94 2.91
N VAL A 91 -1.28 -9.45 1.97
CA VAL A 91 -1.33 -9.93 0.58
C VAL A 91 0.06 -10.38 0.14
N ALA A 92 0.11 -11.30 -0.81
CA ALA A 92 1.38 -11.68 -1.42
C ALA A 92 1.92 -10.49 -2.20
N ILE A 93 3.23 -10.25 -2.12
CA ILE A 93 3.81 -9.09 -2.83
C ILE A 93 3.61 -9.19 -4.34
N ALA A 94 3.42 -10.39 -4.87
CA ALA A 94 3.15 -10.58 -6.30
C ALA A 94 1.83 -9.93 -6.74
N THR A 95 0.91 -9.66 -5.81
CA THR A 95 -0.36 -9.00 -6.14
C THR A 95 -0.21 -7.49 -6.31
N LEU A 96 0.93 -6.93 -5.88
CA LEU A 96 1.21 -5.50 -6.02
C LEU A 96 1.87 -5.32 -7.39
N VAL A 97 1.10 -4.84 -8.35
CA VAL A 97 1.50 -4.91 -9.75
C VAL A 97 2.07 -3.63 -10.32
N GLU A 98 1.77 -2.48 -9.70
CA GLU A 98 2.26 -1.22 -10.21
C GLU A 98 2.33 -0.19 -9.08
N ARG A 99 3.49 0.44 -8.91
CA ARG A 99 3.67 1.47 -7.90
C ARG A 99 3.07 2.79 -8.41
N LEU A 100 2.26 3.42 -7.56
CA LEU A 100 1.68 4.73 -7.88
C LEU A 100 2.48 5.88 -7.27
N GLY A 101 3.10 5.67 -6.12
CA GLY A 101 3.87 6.71 -5.45
C GLY A 101 4.01 6.42 -3.98
N ARG A 102 4.26 7.47 -3.19
CA ARG A 102 4.50 7.34 -1.76
C ARG A 102 3.75 8.43 -1.03
N LEU A 103 3.12 8.08 0.08
CA LEU A 103 2.44 9.05 0.95
C LEU A 103 3.47 9.82 1.75
N GLY A 104 3.15 11.09 2.03
CA GLY A 104 3.98 11.92 2.89
C GLY A 104 3.84 11.54 4.36
N ASP A 105 4.72 12.11 5.18
CA ASP A 105 4.78 11.78 6.60
C ASP A 105 3.49 12.10 7.34
N GLU A 106 2.83 13.18 6.99
CA GLU A 106 1.60 13.57 7.65
C GLU A 106 0.51 12.52 7.41
N ARG A 107 0.38 12.06 6.15
CA ARG A 107 -0.60 11.01 5.84
C ARG A 107 -0.29 9.72 6.58
N MET A 108 1.01 9.36 6.65
CA MET A 108 1.39 8.14 7.37
C MET A 108 1.09 8.26 8.85
N HIS A 109 1.25 9.46 9.43
CA HIS A 109 0.90 9.69 10.81
C HIS A 109 -0.60 9.50 11.04
N GLN A 110 -1.43 10.06 10.14
CA GLN A 110 -2.87 9.89 10.20
C GLN A 110 -3.27 8.41 10.08
N ILE A 111 -2.57 7.67 9.22
CA ILE A 111 -2.82 6.25 9.06
C ILE A 111 -2.50 5.47 10.34
N CYS A 112 -1.38 5.80 10.98
CA CYS A 112 -1.03 5.13 12.24
C CYS A 112 -2.07 5.40 13.32
N GLU A 113 -2.58 6.62 13.39
CA GLU A 113 -3.64 6.94 14.34
C GLU A 113 -4.92 6.16 14.04
N ALA A 114 -5.27 6.06 12.77
CA ALA A 114 -6.47 5.32 12.36
C ALA A 114 -6.34 3.83 12.66
N ILE A 115 -5.14 3.27 12.48
CA ILE A 115 -4.90 1.86 12.83
C ILE A 115 -5.09 1.63 14.32
N GLU A 116 -4.59 2.54 15.15
CA GLU A 116 -4.76 2.41 16.60
C GLU A 116 -6.23 2.39 17.01
N VAL A 117 -7.04 3.19 16.33
CA VAL A 117 -8.48 3.17 16.57
C VAL A 117 -9.07 1.84 16.08
N ALA A 118 -8.70 1.42 14.88
CA ALA A 118 -9.26 0.23 14.25
C ALA A 118 -9.02 -1.03 15.07
N VAL A 119 -7.85 -1.13 15.73
CA VAL A 119 -7.51 -2.31 16.54
C VAL A 119 -7.80 -2.12 18.01
N GLY A 120 -8.41 -0.99 18.39
CA GLY A 120 -8.85 -0.77 19.75
C GLY A 120 -7.74 -0.43 20.75
N CYS A 121 -6.58 0.01 20.26
CA CYS A 121 -5.49 0.40 21.14
C CYS A 121 -5.71 1.78 21.78
N ARG A 122 -6.63 2.56 21.20
CA ARG A 122 -7.02 3.86 21.76
C ARG A 122 -8.49 3.84 22.10
N PRO A 123 -8.83 4.35 23.30
CA PRO A 123 -10.24 4.46 23.67
C PRO A 123 -10.96 5.50 22.82
#